data_1493daa7093f89d25fe9911e04f4c9b7
#
_entry.id   1493daa7093f89d25fe9911e04f4c9b7
#
_cell.length_a   1.000
_cell.length_b   1.000
_cell.length_c   1.000
_cell.angle_alpha   90.00
_cell.angle_beta   90.00
_cell.angle_gamma   90.00
#
_symmetry.space_group_name_H-M   'P 1'
#
loop_
_entity.id
_entity.type
_entity.pdbx_description
1 polymer ?
#
loop_
_entity_poly.entity_id
_entity_poly.type
_entity_poly.pdbx_seq_one_letter_code
_entity_poly.pdbx_strand_id
1 'polypeptide(L)'
;MALGSARAKAAGRRRTVVFICMDGCDPAYLKLSDVPNLKRMMADGMYLEGHCVMPSVTNVNNSSIATACFPREHGITGNYYYNRATGKGMYMESPEFLLRPTIFEKARAAGYRTAFLSSKGKLLELLRKGADLAAASEDAPPELQKVAGPQADVYSADLNYWTFRAARHVLRSGYNFLYLSTTDYMMHTYAPDQAPSLEHMHQVDKLLGAIVDDHPNIEIYMSADHAMNAKSKAVDLGRLLGREGIAAVAVPIIKDRYVKHAQNLGGSSYIYVKNSKDLDKTVSTLRSHPAVEQIYTNAEAASKFMLKADRIGDLMVLAKKDYVFGDLDTVEQDVKVRSHGSLHELIVPILCYGRKVNAADYEYNFDITRRFNFDAD
;
A
#
# COMPACT_ATOMS: atom_id res chain seq x y z
N MET A 1 29.11 -31.69 42.21
CA MET A 1 28.81 -31.10 40.90
C MET A 1 27.32 -31.23 40.67
N ALA A 2 26.57 -30.14 40.84
CA ALA A 2 25.12 -30.14 40.59
C ALA A 2 24.89 -29.70 39.17
N LEU A 3 24.36 -30.59 38.31
CA LEU A 3 23.88 -30.29 36.97
C LEU A 3 22.56 -29.52 37.07
N GLY A 4 22.62 -28.25 36.82
CA GLY A 4 21.45 -27.41 36.69
C GLY A 4 20.68 -27.80 35.45
N SER A 5 19.52 -28.42 35.59
CA SER A 5 18.54 -28.60 34.50
C SER A 5 17.95 -27.24 34.14
N ALA A 6 18.39 -26.68 33.03
CA ALA A 6 17.68 -25.59 32.38
C ALA A 6 16.30 -26.13 31.95
N ARG A 7 15.25 -25.81 32.71
CA ARG A 7 13.88 -26.00 32.29
C ARG A 7 13.68 -25.18 31.01
N ALA A 8 13.57 -25.88 29.88
CA ALA A 8 12.99 -25.29 28.67
C ALA A 8 11.58 -24.79 29.06
N LYS A 9 11.38 -23.48 29.09
CA LYS A 9 10.03 -22.90 29.17
C LYS A 9 9.24 -23.51 28.01
N ALA A 10 8.15 -24.20 28.34
CA ALA A 10 7.19 -24.61 27.32
C ALA A 10 6.81 -23.35 26.54
N ALA A 11 7.17 -23.29 25.26
CA ALA A 11 6.78 -22.19 24.41
C ALA A 11 5.25 -22.19 24.36
N GLY A 12 4.64 -21.23 25.07
CA GLY A 12 3.20 -20.99 24.98
C GLY A 12 2.83 -20.85 23.52
N ARG A 13 1.66 -21.34 23.13
CA ARG A 13 1.18 -21.25 21.74
C ARG A 13 1.07 -19.76 21.40
N ARG A 14 1.93 -19.25 20.49
CA ARG A 14 1.90 -17.87 20.04
C ARG A 14 0.51 -17.50 19.52
N ARG A 15 0.11 -16.23 19.71
CA ARG A 15 -1.14 -15.66 19.18
C ARG A 15 -1.26 -15.86 17.68
N THR A 16 -2.47 -15.95 17.20
CA THR A 16 -2.75 -15.94 15.75
C THR A 16 -3.10 -14.51 15.34
N VAL A 17 -2.31 -13.94 14.43
CA VAL A 17 -2.39 -12.53 14.04
C VAL A 17 -2.45 -12.41 12.53
N VAL A 18 -3.35 -11.59 12.02
CA VAL A 18 -3.47 -11.29 10.60
C VAL A 18 -3.46 -9.77 10.40
N PHE A 19 -2.48 -9.28 9.67
CA PHE A 19 -2.45 -7.93 9.14
C PHE A 19 -3.04 -7.93 7.74
N ILE A 20 -3.86 -6.93 7.42
CA ILE A 20 -4.56 -6.83 6.14
C ILE A 20 -4.38 -5.43 5.58
N CYS A 21 -3.83 -5.32 4.37
CA CYS A 21 -3.87 -4.12 3.57
C CYS A 21 -4.93 -4.30 2.47
N MET A 22 -6.02 -3.56 2.59
CA MET A 22 -7.09 -3.50 1.59
C MET A 22 -6.75 -2.41 0.58
N ASP A 23 -6.07 -2.79 -0.51
CA ASP A 23 -5.56 -1.85 -1.52
C ASP A 23 -6.67 -0.95 -2.08
N GLY A 24 -6.46 0.37 -2.00
CA GLY A 24 -7.38 1.39 -2.50
C GLY A 24 -8.69 1.57 -1.70
N CYS A 25 -8.80 0.97 -0.51
CA CYS A 25 -10.04 0.97 0.26
C CYS A 25 -10.25 2.30 1.00
N ASP A 26 -11.04 3.19 0.39
CA ASP A 26 -11.59 4.37 1.04
C ASP A 26 -12.63 3.97 2.12
N PRO A 27 -12.74 4.68 3.26
CA PRO A 27 -13.75 4.42 4.27
C PRO A 27 -15.19 4.36 3.74
N ALA A 28 -15.51 5.02 2.63
CA ALA A 28 -16.82 4.96 2.01
C ALA A 28 -17.20 3.54 1.54
N TYR A 29 -16.22 2.72 1.11
CA TYR A 29 -16.49 1.31 0.75
C TYR A 29 -17.02 0.52 1.94
N LEU A 30 -16.50 0.76 3.15
CA LEU A 30 -16.98 0.10 4.38
C LEU A 30 -18.34 0.64 4.84
N LYS A 31 -18.53 1.97 4.71
CA LYS A 31 -19.77 2.65 5.16
C LYS A 31 -20.98 2.28 4.32
N LEU A 32 -20.80 2.20 2.99
CA LEU A 32 -21.91 1.98 2.04
C LEU A 32 -22.24 0.51 1.82
N SER A 33 -21.30 -0.40 2.08
CA SER A 33 -21.47 -1.82 1.83
C SER A 33 -22.17 -2.57 2.97
N ASP A 34 -22.83 -3.68 2.62
CA ASP A 34 -23.32 -4.66 3.59
C ASP A 34 -22.16 -5.59 4.00
N VAL A 35 -21.52 -5.22 5.11
CA VAL A 35 -20.31 -5.87 5.65
C VAL A 35 -20.50 -6.20 7.15
N PRO A 36 -21.43 -7.13 7.49
CA PRO A 36 -21.81 -7.38 8.87
C PRO A 36 -20.67 -7.87 9.76
N ASN A 37 -19.73 -8.67 9.24
CA ASN A 37 -18.58 -9.16 10.00
C ASN A 37 -17.61 -8.03 10.32
N LEU A 38 -17.27 -7.19 9.34
CA LEU A 38 -16.41 -6.01 9.54
C LEU A 38 -17.09 -5.02 10.51
N LYS A 39 -18.39 -4.75 10.37
CA LYS A 39 -19.14 -3.88 11.29
C LYS A 39 -19.11 -4.42 12.73
N ARG A 40 -19.24 -5.74 12.91
CA ARG A 40 -19.07 -6.39 14.22
C ARG A 40 -17.65 -6.18 14.74
N MET A 41 -16.62 -6.44 13.94
CA MET A 41 -15.21 -6.24 14.34
C MET A 41 -14.91 -4.78 14.72
N MET A 42 -15.50 -3.81 14.00
CA MET A 42 -15.40 -2.39 14.33
C MET A 42 -16.04 -2.06 15.69
N ALA A 43 -17.19 -2.67 16.00
CA ALA A 43 -17.93 -2.44 17.24
C ALA A 43 -17.25 -3.10 18.45
N ASP A 44 -16.73 -4.32 18.27
CA ASP A 44 -16.10 -5.11 19.34
C ASP A 44 -14.62 -4.76 19.55
N GLY A 45 -14.01 -4.08 18.57
CA GLY A 45 -12.60 -3.71 18.57
C GLY A 45 -12.37 -2.19 18.58
N MET A 46 -11.44 -1.74 17.75
CA MET A 46 -11.15 -0.32 17.51
C MET A 46 -11.26 -0.04 16.02
N TYR A 47 -11.99 1.01 15.66
CA TYR A 47 -12.06 1.55 14.31
C TYR A 47 -11.89 3.07 14.35
N LEU A 48 -11.06 3.57 13.44
CA LEU A 48 -10.94 4.99 13.17
C LEU A 48 -10.58 5.24 11.68
N GLU A 49 -10.76 6.46 11.25
CA GLU A 49 -10.26 6.96 9.96
C GLU A 49 -8.94 7.66 10.23
N GLY A 50 -7.86 7.07 9.74
CA GLY A 50 -6.50 7.60 9.87
C GLY A 50 -5.93 8.00 8.52
N HIS A 51 -4.60 8.07 8.44
CA HIS A 51 -3.89 8.51 7.25
C HIS A 51 -2.98 7.42 6.70
N CYS A 52 -2.90 7.32 5.39
CA CYS A 52 -1.74 6.69 4.77
C CYS A 52 -0.59 7.71 4.68
N VAL A 53 0.63 7.25 4.34
CA VAL A 53 1.76 8.16 4.14
C VAL A 53 1.81 8.67 2.70
N MET A 54 2.38 9.87 2.51
CA MET A 54 2.66 10.41 1.18
C MET A 54 3.96 9.83 0.60
N PRO A 55 3.99 9.65 -0.71
CA PRO A 55 2.86 9.67 -1.65
C PRO A 55 1.91 8.49 -1.41
N SER A 56 0.61 8.74 -1.58
CA SER A 56 -0.46 7.77 -1.33
C SER A 56 -0.52 6.71 -2.45
N VAL A 57 0.49 5.83 -2.49
CA VAL A 57 0.65 4.76 -3.50
C VAL A 57 1.07 3.44 -2.87
N THR A 58 0.76 2.36 -3.57
CA THR A 58 0.83 0.97 -3.10
C THR A 58 2.19 0.58 -2.55
N ASN A 59 3.29 0.74 -3.33
CA ASN A 59 4.61 0.30 -2.89
C ASN A 59 5.08 1.03 -1.62
N VAL A 60 4.82 2.34 -1.54
CA VAL A 60 5.22 3.18 -0.40
C VAL A 60 4.51 2.75 0.86
N ASN A 61 3.19 2.62 0.80
CA ASN A 61 2.36 2.35 1.97
C ASN A 61 2.43 0.90 2.43
N ASN A 62 2.44 -0.07 1.50
CA ASN A 62 2.71 -1.46 1.87
C ASN A 62 4.11 -1.63 2.48
N SER A 63 5.12 -0.89 2.00
CA SER A 63 6.46 -0.89 2.63
C SER A 63 6.43 -0.28 4.03
N SER A 64 5.67 0.81 4.23
CA SER A 64 5.50 1.41 5.56
C SER A 64 4.83 0.42 6.53
N ILE A 65 3.77 -0.27 6.11
CA ILE A 65 3.11 -1.30 6.91
C ILE A 65 4.07 -2.47 7.19
N ALA A 66 4.73 -2.99 6.15
CA ALA A 66 5.61 -4.16 6.28
C ALA A 66 6.91 -3.90 7.04
N THR A 67 7.32 -2.64 7.23
CA THR A 67 8.54 -2.28 8.00
C THR A 67 8.24 -1.52 9.29
N ALA A 68 6.97 -1.09 9.48
CA ALA A 68 6.49 -0.32 10.61
C ALA A 68 7.17 1.05 10.77
N CYS A 69 7.49 1.72 9.64
CA CYS A 69 8.19 3.01 9.65
C CYS A 69 7.87 3.87 8.42
N PHE A 70 8.33 5.12 8.45
CA PHE A 70 8.13 6.09 7.37
C PHE A 70 9.05 5.83 6.14
N PRO A 71 8.68 6.35 4.95
CA PRO A 71 9.49 6.26 3.73
C PRO A 71 10.93 6.73 3.87
N ARG A 72 11.19 7.72 4.72
CA ARG A 72 12.53 8.19 5.06
C ARG A 72 13.43 7.08 5.59
N GLU A 73 12.86 6.13 6.30
CA GLU A 73 13.59 5.04 6.93
C GLU A 73 13.65 3.80 6.03
N HIS A 74 12.53 3.37 5.44
CA HIS A 74 12.51 2.17 4.60
C HIS A 74 12.95 2.41 3.15
N GLY A 75 12.99 3.67 2.70
CA GLY A 75 13.60 4.07 1.44
C GLY A 75 12.71 3.98 0.20
N ILE A 76 11.49 3.44 0.28
CA ILE A 76 10.56 3.38 -0.86
C ILE A 76 9.80 4.70 -0.92
N THR A 77 9.96 5.45 -2.01
CA THR A 77 9.41 6.80 -2.18
C THR A 77 8.43 6.93 -3.35
N GLY A 78 8.18 5.84 -4.06
CA GLY A 78 7.28 5.76 -5.21
C GLY A 78 7.28 4.35 -5.78
N ASN A 79 6.53 4.14 -6.86
CA ASN A 79 6.61 2.88 -7.62
C ASN A 79 7.83 2.85 -8.55
N TYR A 80 8.39 4.04 -8.86
CA TYR A 80 9.47 4.20 -9.81
C TYR A 80 10.52 5.17 -9.26
N TYR A 81 11.79 4.87 -9.48
CA TYR A 81 12.93 5.65 -9.04
C TYR A 81 13.77 6.12 -10.24
N TYR A 82 14.10 7.40 -10.29
CA TYR A 82 15.05 7.96 -11.27
C TYR A 82 16.41 8.21 -10.62
N ASN A 83 17.42 7.47 -11.05
CA ASN A 83 18.77 7.61 -10.57
C ASN A 83 19.49 8.71 -11.37
N ARG A 84 19.74 9.86 -10.76
CA ARG A 84 20.40 11.01 -11.39
C ARG A 84 21.80 10.71 -11.87
N ALA A 85 22.57 9.91 -11.13
CA ALA A 85 23.96 9.62 -11.46
C ALA A 85 24.09 8.81 -12.75
N THR A 86 23.12 7.93 -13.01
CA THR A 86 23.12 7.07 -14.20
C THR A 86 22.17 7.54 -15.30
N GLY A 87 21.27 8.49 -15.00
CA GLY A 87 20.21 8.93 -15.91
C GLY A 87 19.15 7.85 -16.18
N LYS A 88 19.12 6.76 -15.40
CA LYS A 88 18.21 5.63 -15.61
C LYS A 88 17.10 5.60 -14.58
N GLY A 89 15.92 5.20 -15.04
CA GLY A 89 14.81 4.89 -14.16
C GLY A 89 14.65 3.40 -13.95
N MET A 90 14.08 3.02 -12.80
CA MET A 90 13.81 1.63 -12.46
C MET A 90 12.60 1.50 -11.54
N TYR A 91 11.89 0.40 -11.64
CA TYR A 91 10.79 0.09 -10.72
C TYR A 91 11.33 -0.23 -9.33
N MET A 92 10.70 0.33 -8.28
CA MET A 92 11.05 0.05 -6.87
C MET A 92 10.32 -1.23 -6.40
N GLU A 93 10.68 -2.36 -7.03
CA GLU A 93 10.07 -3.68 -6.80
C GLU A 93 11.07 -4.71 -6.27
N SER A 94 12.38 -4.37 -6.24
CA SER A 94 13.41 -5.23 -5.67
C SER A 94 13.57 -5.02 -4.16
N PRO A 95 13.80 -6.07 -3.37
CA PRO A 95 14.05 -5.98 -1.93
C PRO A 95 15.31 -5.17 -1.59
N GLU A 96 16.22 -4.95 -2.54
CA GLU A 96 17.42 -4.11 -2.39
C GLU A 96 17.09 -2.63 -2.14
N PHE A 97 15.91 -2.17 -2.57
CA PHE A 97 15.45 -0.82 -2.26
C PHE A 97 15.01 -0.66 -0.81
N LEU A 98 14.65 -1.75 -0.13
CA LEU A 98 14.14 -1.73 1.23
C LEU A 98 15.29 -1.66 2.24
N LEU A 99 15.36 -0.57 3.00
CA LEU A 99 16.47 -0.27 3.90
C LEU A 99 16.21 -0.68 5.36
N ARG A 100 15.05 -1.27 5.64
CA ARG A 100 14.64 -1.72 6.99
C ARG A 100 14.19 -3.16 6.97
N PRO A 101 14.38 -3.90 8.07
CA PRO A 101 13.83 -5.23 8.23
C PRO A 101 12.30 -5.21 8.16
N THR A 102 11.74 -6.27 7.58
CA THR A 102 10.30 -6.46 7.52
C THR A 102 9.71 -6.94 8.85
N ILE A 103 8.39 -6.84 9.00
CA ILE A 103 7.66 -7.44 10.13
C ILE A 103 7.84 -8.97 10.19
N PHE A 104 8.07 -9.62 9.03
CA PHE A 104 8.31 -11.07 8.98
C PHE A 104 9.63 -11.45 9.63
N GLU A 105 10.69 -10.69 9.38
CA GLU A 105 12.00 -10.91 10.05
C GLU A 105 11.86 -10.76 11.57
N LYS A 106 11.11 -9.74 12.04
CA LYS A 106 10.83 -9.52 13.47
C LYS A 106 9.96 -10.63 14.07
N ALA A 107 8.86 -10.98 13.40
CA ALA A 107 7.94 -12.02 13.86
C ALA A 107 8.62 -13.39 13.93
N ARG A 108 9.43 -13.73 12.93
CA ARG A 108 10.21 -14.97 12.92
C ARG A 108 11.21 -15.03 14.07
N ALA A 109 11.91 -13.93 14.34
CA ALA A 109 12.81 -13.82 15.49
C ALA A 109 12.07 -14.00 16.84
N ALA A 110 10.79 -13.58 16.91
CA ALA A 110 9.92 -13.78 18.06
C ALA A 110 9.23 -15.17 18.08
N GLY A 111 9.54 -16.07 17.15
CA GLY A 111 9.05 -17.46 17.13
C GLY A 111 7.68 -17.66 16.46
N TYR A 112 7.21 -16.71 15.67
CA TYR A 112 6.03 -16.89 14.83
C TYR A 112 6.36 -17.67 13.56
N ARG A 113 5.37 -18.39 13.04
CA ARG A 113 5.41 -18.98 11.71
C ARG A 113 4.68 -18.05 10.75
N THR A 114 5.44 -17.45 9.84
CA THR A 114 5.03 -16.27 9.08
C THR A 114 4.58 -16.59 7.66
N ALA A 115 3.53 -15.92 7.17
CA ALA A 115 3.13 -16.00 5.77
C ALA A 115 2.79 -14.60 5.20
N PHE A 116 3.19 -14.39 3.96
CA PHE A 116 2.80 -13.24 3.15
C PHE A 116 1.99 -13.71 1.94
N LEU A 117 0.74 -13.29 1.85
CA LEU A 117 -0.15 -13.58 0.74
C LEU A 117 -0.55 -12.26 0.08
N SER A 118 -0.25 -12.12 -1.20
CA SER A 118 -0.52 -10.91 -1.96
C SER A 118 -1.36 -11.23 -3.19
N SER A 119 -2.16 -10.27 -3.62
CA SER A 119 -2.79 -10.34 -4.94
C SER A 119 -1.80 -10.09 -6.07
N LYS A 120 -0.74 -9.30 -5.83
CA LYS A 120 0.25 -8.87 -6.83
C LYS A 120 1.65 -9.40 -6.50
N GLY A 121 2.33 -10.03 -7.47
CA GLY A 121 3.68 -10.60 -7.32
C GLY A 121 4.77 -9.55 -7.09
N LYS A 122 4.62 -8.34 -7.64
CA LYS A 122 5.58 -7.25 -7.42
C LYS A 122 5.75 -6.87 -5.94
N LEU A 123 4.66 -6.86 -5.18
CA LEU A 123 4.73 -6.62 -3.73
C LEU A 123 5.38 -7.79 -3.00
N LEU A 124 5.12 -9.01 -3.48
CA LEU A 124 5.75 -10.19 -2.94
C LEU A 124 7.27 -10.09 -3.07
N GLU A 125 7.78 -9.77 -4.26
CA GLU A 125 9.22 -9.60 -4.49
C GLU A 125 9.83 -8.53 -3.59
N LEU A 126 9.17 -7.40 -3.44
CA LEU A 126 9.66 -6.29 -2.62
C LEU A 126 9.72 -6.64 -1.12
N LEU A 127 8.71 -7.35 -0.57
CA LEU A 127 8.46 -7.39 0.86
C LEU A 127 8.60 -8.78 1.50
N ARG A 128 8.77 -9.87 0.75
CA ARG A 128 8.73 -11.26 1.27
C ARG A 128 9.89 -11.65 2.18
N LYS A 129 10.91 -10.81 2.32
CA LYS A 129 12.08 -11.15 3.13
C LYS A 129 11.68 -11.50 4.56
N GLY A 130 12.08 -12.69 5.04
CA GLY A 130 11.75 -13.22 6.35
C GLY A 130 10.43 -13.97 6.47
N ALA A 131 9.58 -13.98 5.44
CA ALA A 131 8.39 -14.83 5.41
C ALA A 131 8.76 -16.30 5.19
N ASP A 132 8.15 -17.21 5.98
CA ASP A 132 8.33 -18.67 5.81
C ASP A 132 7.53 -19.19 4.61
N LEU A 133 6.39 -18.56 4.31
CA LEU A 133 5.59 -18.76 3.10
C LEU A 133 5.31 -17.41 2.44
N ALA A 134 5.51 -17.33 1.15
CA ALA A 134 5.13 -16.16 0.36
C ALA A 134 4.50 -16.61 -0.96
N ALA A 135 3.28 -16.12 -1.26
CA ALA A 135 2.55 -16.51 -2.47
C ALA A 135 1.71 -15.32 -3.00
N ALA A 136 1.62 -15.21 -4.32
CA ALA A 136 0.75 -14.26 -5.01
C ALA A 136 -0.35 -14.99 -5.76
N SER A 137 -1.57 -14.41 -5.77
CA SER A 137 -2.70 -15.00 -6.49
C SER A 137 -2.56 -14.90 -8.02
N GLU A 138 -1.84 -13.89 -8.52
CA GLU A 138 -1.54 -13.75 -9.95
C GLU A 138 -0.55 -14.79 -10.49
N ASP A 139 0.21 -15.45 -9.59
CA ASP A 139 1.13 -16.56 -9.89
C ASP A 139 1.01 -17.59 -8.77
N ALA A 140 -0.18 -18.15 -8.65
CA ALA A 140 -0.58 -18.98 -7.54
C ALA A 140 0.14 -20.35 -7.55
N PRO A 141 0.83 -20.75 -6.46
CA PRO A 141 1.44 -22.07 -6.38
C PRO A 141 0.40 -23.19 -6.50
N PRO A 142 0.70 -24.29 -7.20
CA PRO A 142 -0.25 -25.38 -7.45
C PRO A 142 -0.88 -25.99 -6.19
N GLU A 143 -0.16 -26.06 -5.10
CA GLU A 143 -0.66 -26.54 -3.81
C GLU A 143 -1.69 -25.61 -3.20
N LEU A 144 -1.55 -24.31 -3.36
CA LEU A 144 -2.55 -23.34 -2.90
C LEU A 144 -3.73 -23.24 -3.86
N GLN A 145 -3.54 -23.46 -5.16
CA GLN A 145 -4.64 -23.52 -6.12
C GLN A 145 -5.65 -24.61 -5.79
N LYS A 146 -5.21 -25.75 -5.26
CA LYS A 146 -6.08 -26.88 -4.85
C LYS A 146 -7.09 -26.48 -3.77
N VAL A 147 -6.77 -25.50 -2.94
CA VAL A 147 -7.57 -25.11 -1.77
C VAL A 147 -8.18 -23.72 -1.88
N ALA A 148 -7.55 -22.81 -2.59
CA ALA A 148 -8.02 -21.42 -2.79
C ALA A 148 -8.72 -21.22 -4.15
N GLY A 149 -8.65 -22.20 -5.03
CA GLY A 149 -9.13 -22.14 -6.40
C GLY A 149 -8.01 -21.83 -7.41
N PRO A 150 -8.32 -21.90 -8.72
CA PRO A 150 -7.34 -21.65 -9.77
C PRO A 150 -6.79 -20.22 -9.69
N GLN A 151 -5.66 -20.02 -10.38
CA GLN A 151 -5.12 -18.68 -10.58
C GLN A 151 -6.17 -17.77 -11.21
N ALA A 152 -6.36 -16.58 -10.65
CA ALA A 152 -7.33 -15.60 -11.11
C ALA A 152 -6.72 -14.62 -12.12
N ASP A 153 -7.56 -14.03 -12.96
CA ASP A 153 -7.15 -12.93 -13.85
C ASP A 153 -6.71 -11.72 -13.02
N VAL A 154 -5.59 -11.11 -13.39
CA VAL A 154 -5.01 -9.93 -12.72
C VAL A 154 -5.98 -8.73 -12.69
N TYR A 155 -6.93 -8.68 -13.60
CA TYR A 155 -7.98 -7.66 -13.70
C TYR A 155 -9.34 -8.19 -13.26
N SER A 156 -9.38 -8.90 -12.13
CA SER A 156 -10.62 -9.42 -11.54
C SER A 156 -10.66 -9.25 -10.02
N ALA A 157 -11.86 -9.31 -9.43
CA ALA A 157 -12.06 -9.35 -7.99
C ALA A 157 -11.58 -10.67 -7.37
N ASP A 158 -11.52 -11.74 -8.16
CA ASP A 158 -11.16 -13.09 -7.71
C ASP A 158 -9.74 -13.17 -7.15
N LEU A 159 -8.81 -12.31 -7.60
CA LEU A 159 -7.48 -12.17 -7.01
C LEU A 159 -7.55 -11.93 -5.49
N ASN A 160 -8.44 -11.00 -5.08
CA ASN A 160 -8.64 -10.68 -3.68
C ASN A 160 -9.28 -11.84 -2.91
N TYR A 161 -10.32 -12.46 -3.49
CA TYR A 161 -11.00 -13.59 -2.87
C TYR A 161 -10.09 -14.80 -2.72
N TRP A 162 -9.21 -15.06 -3.70
CA TRP A 162 -8.20 -16.11 -3.62
C TRP A 162 -7.27 -15.88 -2.44
N THR A 163 -6.80 -14.63 -2.23
CA THR A 163 -5.91 -14.27 -1.13
C THR A 163 -6.52 -14.62 0.23
N PHE A 164 -7.81 -14.33 0.45
CA PHE A 164 -8.50 -14.67 1.70
C PHE A 164 -8.75 -16.19 1.84
N ARG A 165 -9.10 -16.90 0.75
CA ARG A 165 -9.25 -18.37 0.78
C ARG A 165 -7.92 -19.06 1.09
N ALA A 166 -6.83 -18.61 0.49
CA ALA A 166 -5.48 -19.08 0.77
C ALA A 166 -5.10 -18.81 2.24
N ALA A 167 -5.38 -17.62 2.75
CA ALA A 167 -5.10 -17.26 4.15
C ALA A 167 -5.81 -18.19 5.14
N ARG A 168 -7.09 -18.49 4.90
CA ARG A 168 -7.85 -19.44 5.72
C ARG A 168 -7.19 -20.83 5.78
N HIS A 169 -6.71 -21.34 4.65
CA HIS A 169 -5.99 -22.61 4.59
C HIS A 169 -4.62 -22.54 5.30
N VAL A 170 -3.87 -21.49 5.07
CA VAL A 170 -2.53 -21.29 5.64
C VAL A 170 -2.60 -21.21 7.17
N LEU A 171 -3.60 -20.50 7.73
CA LEU A 171 -3.87 -20.46 9.17
C LEU A 171 -4.17 -21.87 9.74
N ARG A 172 -5.01 -22.65 9.06
CA ARG A 172 -5.31 -24.05 9.46
C ARG A 172 -4.09 -24.97 9.37
N SER A 173 -3.11 -24.60 8.55
CA SER A 173 -1.82 -25.32 8.41
C SER A 173 -0.78 -24.91 9.47
N GLY A 174 -1.18 -24.12 10.47
CA GLY A 174 -0.37 -23.79 11.64
C GLY A 174 0.52 -22.55 11.46
N TYR A 175 0.36 -21.76 10.40
CA TYR A 175 0.90 -20.41 10.35
C TYR A 175 0.09 -19.50 11.28
N ASN A 176 0.76 -18.58 11.96
CA ASN A 176 0.12 -17.78 13.00
C ASN A 176 0.48 -16.27 12.96
N PHE A 177 1.21 -15.86 11.94
CA PHE A 177 1.47 -14.45 11.65
C PHE A 177 1.37 -14.22 10.14
N LEU A 178 0.27 -13.61 9.71
CA LEU A 178 -0.01 -13.39 8.29
C LEU A 178 -0.04 -11.91 7.96
N TYR A 179 0.44 -11.57 6.76
CA TYR A 179 0.14 -10.32 6.09
C TYR A 179 -0.57 -10.61 4.77
N LEU A 180 -1.72 -10.00 4.58
CA LEU A 180 -2.53 -10.08 3.37
C LEU A 180 -2.52 -8.72 2.68
N SER A 181 -2.26 -8.69 1.37
CA SER A 181 -2.37 -7.47 0.56
C SER A 181 -3.24 -7.76 -0.66
N THR A 182 -4.33 -7.01 -0.81
CA THR A 182 -5.25 -7.13 -1.94
C THR A 182 -4.77 -6.34 -3.16
N THR A 183 -5.58 -6.25 -4.21
CA THR A 183 -5.40 -5.35 -5.36
C THR A 183 -6.56 -4.38 -5.47
N ASP A 184 -6.27 -3.17 -5.89
CA ASP A 184 -7.18 -2.05 -6.07
C ASP A 184 -7.92 -2.00 -7.42
N TYR A 185 -7.87 -3.08 -8.20
CA TYR A 185 -8.54 -3.14 -9.50
C TYR A 185 -10.03 -2.74 -9.43
N MET A 186 -10.75 -3.25 -8.42
CA MET A 186 -12.16 -2.90 -8.22
C MET A 186 -12.35 -1.43 -7.90
N MET A 187 -11.46 -0.84 -7.09
CA MET A 187 -11.51 0.56 -6.68
C MET A 187 -11.16 1.52 -7.82
N HIS A 188 -10.26 1.13 -8.72
CA HIS A 188 -9.99 1.86 -9.96
C HIS A 188 -11.16 1.82 -10.94
N THR A 189 -11.93 0.72 -10.93
CA THR A 189 -12.99 0.50 -11.91
C THR A 189 -14.35 1.07 -11.44
N TYR A 190 -14.67 0.92 -10.15
CA TYR A 190 -16.00 1.23 -9.62
C TYR A 190 -15.94 2.15 -8.40
N ALA A 191 -16.86 3.12 -8.35
CA ALA A 191 -17.05 3.98 -7.18
C ALA A 191 -17.67 3.19 -6.00
N PRO A 192 -17.53 3.68 -4.75
CA PRO A 192 -18.00 2.95 -3.55
C PRO A 192 -19.49 2.62 -3.52
N ASP A 193 -20.33 3.43 -4.17
CA ASP A 193 -21.79 3.29 -4.24
C ASP A 193 -22.28 2.40 -5.39
N GLN A 194 -21.38 1.94 -6.26
CA GLN A 194 -21.74 1.10 -7.40
C GLN A 194 -21.90 -0.37 -7.00
N ALA A 195 -22.88 -1.04 -7.58
CA ALA A 195 -23.21 -2.43 -7.25
C ALA A 195 -22.02 -3.41 -7.29
N PRO A 196 -21.07 -3.35 -8.25
CA PRO A 196 -19.90 -4.23 -8.22
C PRO A 196 -18.98 -3.99 -7.01
N SER A 197 -18.86 -2.74 -6.53
CA SER A 197 -18.08 -2.43 -5.32
C SER A 197 -18.76 -2.97 -4.07
N LEU A 198 -20.08 -2.80 -3.97
CA LEU A 198 -20.87 -3.30 -2.83
C LEU A 198 -20.77 -4.83 -2.74
N GLU A 199 -20.91 -5.53 -3.87
CA GLU A 199 -20.76 -6.98 -3.95
C GLU A 199 -19.32 -7.42 -3.60
N HIS A 200 -18.30 -6.73 -4.13
CA HIS A 200 -16.91 -7.01 -3.82
C HIS A 200 -16.64 -6.95 -2.30
N MET A 201 -17.09 -5.89 -1.65
CA MET A 201 -16.92 -5.72 -0.21
C MET A 201 -17.68 -6.76 0.59
N HIS A 202 -18.91 -7.12 0.17
CA HIS A 202 -19.69 -8.18 0.78
C HIS A 202 -18.98 -9.54 0.72
N GLN A 203 -18.39 -9.88 -0.44
CA GLN A 203 -17.63 -11.14 -0.59
C GLN A 203 -16.35 -11.16 0.27
N VAL A 204 -15.62 -10.04 0.35
CA VAL A 204 -14.45 -9.91 1.24
C VAL A 204 -14.87 -10.09 2.70
N ASP A 205 -15.94 -9.42 3.12
CA ASP A 205 -16.50 -9.53 4.47
C ASP A 205 -16.85 -10.97 4.86
N LYS A 206 -17.51 -11.68 3.95
CA LYS A 206 -17.87 -13.10 4.15
C LYS A 206 -16.65 -14.00 4.31
N LEU A 207 -15.63 -13.78 3.49
CA LEU A 207 -14.39 -14.57 3.54
C LEU A 207 -13.60 -14.27 4.82
N LEU A 208 -13.54 -13.01 5.24
CA LEU A 208 -12.89 -12.61 6.49
C LEU A 208 -13.66 -13.13 7.70
N GLY A 209 -15.00 -13.08 7.68
CA GLY A 209 -15.85 -13.67 8.70
C GLY A 209 -15.57 -15.15 8.92
N ALA A 210 -15.44 -15.92 7.82
CA ALA A 210 -15.10 -17.34 7.89
C ALA A 210 -13.69 -17.62 8.47
N ILE A 211 -12.74 -16.70 8.33
CA ILE A 211 -11.41 -16.80 8.98
C ILE A 211 -11.56 -16.61 10.49
N VAL A 212 -12.35 -15.61 10.91
CA VAL A 212 -12.56 -15.31 12.34
C VAL A 212 -13.34 -16.45 13.02
N ASP A 213 -14.35 -17.01 12.37
CA ASP A 213 -15.12 -18.14 12.89
C ASP A 213 -14.27 -19.40 13.11
N ASP A 214 -13.30 -19.65 12.22
CA ASP A 214 -12.36 -20.77 12.39
C ASP A 214 -11.33 -20.53 13.52
N HIS A 215 -11.08 -19.27 13.88
CA HIS A 215 -10.03 -18.85 14.82
C HIS A 215 -10.56 -17.86 15.85
N PRO A 216 -11.35 -18.27 16.87
CA PRO A 216 -12.03 -17.35 17.80
C PRO A 216 -11.11 -16.40 18.59
N ASN A 217 -9.83 -16.74 18.73
CA ASN A 217 -8.81 -15.94 19.43
C ASN A 217 -7.87 -15.22 18.46
N ILE A 218 -8.29 -14.98 17.21
CA ILE A 218 -7.49 -14.28 16.22
C ILE A 218 -7.43 -12.78 16.50
N GLU A 219 -6.28 -12.17 16.26
CA GLU A 219 -6.13 -10.72 16.21
C GLU A 219 -6.11 -10.28 14.74
N ILE A 220 -6.98 -9.35 14.36
CA ILE A 220 -7.03 -8.74 13.03
C ILE A 220 -6.62 -7.28 13.13
N TYR A 221 -5.64 -6.89 12.33
CA TYR A 221 -5.20 -5.52 12.14
C TYR A 221 -5.35 -5.17 10.66
N MET A 222 -6.28 -4.29 10.33
CA MET A 222 -6.60 -3.95 8.95
C MET A 222 -6.45 -2.45 8.69
N SER A 223 -5.88 -2.12 7.54
CA SER A 223 -5.88 -0.76 7.00
C SER A 223 -5.90 -0.82 5.47
N ALA A 224 -5.79 0.35 4.83
CA ALA A 224 -5.55 0.47 3.40
C ALA A 224 -4.23 1.22 3.16
N ASP A 225 -3.67 1.05 1.98
CA ASP A 225 -2.46 1.77 1.56
C ASP A 225 -2.77 3.18 1.03
N HIS A 226 -3.95 3.39 0.49
CA HIS A 226 -4.49 4.69 0.06
C HIS A 226 -6.00 4.59 -0.16
N ALA A 227 -6.64 5.75 -0.31
CA ALA A 227 -7.99 5.87 -0.83
C ALA A 227 -7.99 6.03 -2.36
N MET A 228 -9.16 6.33 -2.96
CA MET A 228 -9.34 6.39 -4.41
C MET A 228 -10.36 7.46 -4.80
N ASN A 229 -10.01 8.35 -5.74
CA ASN A 229 -10.89 9.40 -6.23
C ASN A 229 -11.09 9.37 -7.75
N ALA A 230 -12.24 9.85 -8.22
CA ALA A 230 -12.47 10.11 -9.64
C ALA A 230 -11.60 11.29 -10.12
N LYS A 231 -11.08 11.19 -11.34
CA LYS A 231 -10.24 12.18 -12.00
C LYS A 231 -10.79 12.45 -13.41
N SER A 232 -10.75 13.71 -13.81
CA SER A 232 -11.32 14.16 -15.10
C SER A 232 -10.28 14.70 -16.08
N LYS A 233 -9.08 15.06 -15.59
CA LYS A 233 -8.02 15.65 -16.41
C LYS A 233 -6.64 15.06 -16.10
N ALA A 234 -5.84 14.88 -17.14
CA ALA A 234 -4.45 14.41 -17.04
C ALA A 234 -3.50 15.43 -17.66
N VAL A 235 -2.32 15.61 -17.04
CA VAL A 235 -1.29 16.56 -17.49
C VAL A 235 0.07 15.87 -17.54
N ASP A 236 0.80 16.07 -18.64
CA ASP A 236 2.20 15.70 -18.77
C ASP A 236 3.08 16.89 -18.39
N LEU A 237 3.63 16.86 -17.18
CA LEU A 237 4.48 17.93 -16.67
C LEU A 237 5.83 18.01 -17.41
N GLY A 238 6.32 16.91 -17.95
CA GLY A 238 7.55 16.89 -18.77
C GLY A 238 7.35 17.64 -20.08
N ARG A 239 6.24 17.40 -20.77
CA ARG A 239 5.88 18.14 -22.00
C ARG A 239 5.56 19.60 -21.71
N LEU A 240 4.88 19.91 -20.61
CA LEU A 240 4.62 21.29 -20.18
C LEU A 240 5.91 22.08 -20.03
N LEU A 241 6.87 21.52 -19.28
CA LEU A 241 8.17 22.15 -19.05
C LEU A 241 9.00 22.24 -20.35
N GLY A 242 8.96 21.22 -21.20
CA GLY A 242 9.63 21.20 -22.49
C GLY A 242 9.16 22.29 -23.46
N ARG A 243 7.85 22.62 -23.46
CA ARG A 243 7.31 23.76 -24.26
C ARG A 243 7.89 25.09 -23.86
N GLU A 244 8.22 25.25 -22.57
CA GLU A 244 8.84 26.46 -22.01
C GLU A 244 10.38 26.44 -22.12
N GLY A 245 10.95 25.46 -22.83
CA GLY A 245 12.38 25.31 -23.01
C GLY A 245 13.13 24.87 -21.75
N ILE A 246 12.43 24.25 -20.78
CA ILE A 246 13.01 23.76 -19.53
C ILE A 246 13.35 22.28 -19.68
N ALA A 247 14.63 21.97 -19.53
CA ALA A 247 15.10 20.57 -19.56
C ALA A 247 14.91 19.92 -18.18
N ALA A 248 13.90 19.06 -18.04
CA ALA A 248 13.60 18.33 -16.82
C ALA A 248 13.12 16.90 -17.11
N VAL A 249 13.21 16.03 -16.11
CA VAL A 249 12.56 14.71 -16.11
C VAL A 249 11.41 14.77 -15.11
N ALA A 250 10.18 14.61 -15.57
CA ALA A 250 9.02 14.40 -14.73
C ALA A 250 8.83 12.89 -14.53
N VAL A 251 8.69 12.47 -13.28
CA VAL A 251 8.41 11.07 -12.90
C VAL A 251 7.06 11.03 -12.23
N PRO A 252 6.00 10.61 -12.94
CA PRO A 252 4.68 10.42 -12.34
C PRO A 252 4.78 9.40 -11.20
N ILE A 253 4.05 9.65 -10.12
CA ILE A 253 4.14 8.80 -8.92
C ILE A 253 3.60 7.39 -9.16
N ILE A 254 2.60 7.26 -10.03
CA ILE A 254 2.14 5.98 -10.54
C ILE A 254 2.82 5.74 -11.89
N LYS A 255 3.83 4.89 -11.87
CA LYS A 255 4.47 4.34 -13.04
C LYS A 255 4.63 2.85 -12.78
N ASP A 256 3.84 2.02 -13.45
CA ASP A 256 3.65 0.62 -13.16
C ASP A 256 3.60 -0.19 -14.47
N ARG A 257 3.83 -1.50 -14.34
CA ARG A 257 3.67 -2.46 -15.45
C ARG A 257 2.19 -2.81 -15.68
N TYR A 258 1.34 -2.67 -14.66
CA TYR A 258 -0.12 -2.91 -14.72
C TYR A 258 -0.88 -1.70 -15.26
N VAL A 259 -0.59 -1.32 -16.52
CA VAL A 259 -1.09 -0.08 -17.13
C VAL A 259 -2.60 -0.05 -17.29
N LYS A 260 -3.25 -1.23 -17.47
CA LYS A 260 -4.66 -1.32 -17.88
C LYS A 260 -5.63 -0.63 -16.90
N HIS A 261 -5.44 -0.72 -15.58
CA HIS A 261 -6.35 -0.10 -14.61
C HIS A 261 -5.86 1.26 -14.10
N ALA A 262 -4.56 1.40 -13.84
CA ALA A 262 -3.98 2.64 -13.31
C ALA A 262 -3.64 3.66 -14.41
N GLN A 263 -3.51 3.25 -15.66
CA GLN A 263 -3.12 4.05 -16.83
C GLN A 263 -1.85 4.91 -16.61
N ASN A 264 -1.04 4.57 -15.60
CA ASN A 264 0.15 5.34 -15.16
C ASN A 264 -0.17 6.82 -14.90
N LEU A 265 -1.35 7.10 -14.34
CA LEU A 265 -1.85 8.42 -14.02
C LEU A 265 -1.99 8.55 -12.49
N GLY A 266 -1.20 9.42 -11.87
CA GLY A 266 -1.18 9.61 -10.42
C GLY A 266 -1.28 11.05 -9.97
N GLY A 267 -1.70 11.27 -8.72
CA GLY A 267 -1.97 12.59 -8.15
C GLY A 267 -0.71 13.39 -7.74
N SER A 268 0.49 12.90 -8.00
CA SER A 268 1.73 13.64 -7.77
C SER A 268 2.83 13.25 -8.76
N SER A 269 3.91 14.04 -8.80
CA SER A 269 5.08 13.78 -9.65
C SER A 269 6.34 14.32 -9.00
N TYR A 270 7.46 13.64 -9.20
CA TYR A 270 8.79 14.17 -8.91
C TYR A 270 9.37 14.81 -10.15
N ILE A 271 9.94 16.03 -10.00
CA ILE A 271 10.60 16.76 -11.09
C ILE A 271 12.10 16.81 -10.81
N TYR A 272 12.87 16.37 -11.78
CA TYR A 272 14.34 16.41 -11.79
C TYR A 272 14.81 17.42 -12.82
N VAL A 273 15.23 18.62 -12.37
CA VAL A 273 15.67 19.72 -13.23
C VAL A 273 17.12 19.43 -13.68
N LYS A 274 17.37 19.49 -14.99
CA LYS A 274 18.72 19.20 -15.54
C LYS A 274 19.73 20.30 -15.23
N ASN A 275 19.29 21.55 -15.25
CA ASN A 275 20.12 22.72 -14.94
C ASN A 275 19.53 23.44 -13.73
N SER A 276 20.27 23.51 -12.63
CA SER A 276 19.81 24.12 -11.39
C SER A 276 19.40 25.59 -11.53
N LYS A 277 19.93 26.32 -12.53
CA LYS A 277 19.56 27.70 -12.83
C LYS A 277 18.12 27.83 -13.32
N ASP A 278 17.53 26.75 -13.82
CA ASP A 278 16.15 26.75 -14.32
C ASP A 278 15.12 26.42 -13.21
N LEU A 279 15.56 26.21 -11.95
CA LEU A 279 14.67 25.79 -10.86
C LEU A 279 13.55 26.81 -10.61
N ASP A 280 13.86 28.11 -10.49
CA ASP A 280 12.86 29.14 -10.24
C ASP A 280 11.88 29.28 -11.42
N LYS A 281 12.38 29.18 -12.65
CA LYS A 281 11.56 29.16 -13.86
C LYS A 281 10.64 27.92 -13.86
N THR A 282 11.16 26.77 -13.47
CA THR A 282 10.39 25.52 -13.34
C THR A 282 9.24 25.69 -12.33
N VAL A 283 9.54 26.22 -11.15
CA VAL A 283 8.54 26.45 -10.11
C VAL A 283 7.46 27.44 -10.58
N SER A 284 7.85 28.55 -11.23
CA SER A 284 6.87 29.56 -11.72
C SER A 284 6.00 28.97 -12.84
N THR A 285 6.56 28.23 -13.78
CA THR A 285 5.82 27.56 -14.85
C THR A 285 4.81 26.54 -14.29
N LEU A 286 5.25 25.67 -13.37
CA LEU A 286 4.36 24.69 -12.76
C LEU A 286 3.26 25.35 -11.94
N ARG A 287 3.58 26.38 -11.16
CA ARG A 287 2.62 27.09 -10.31
C ARG A 287 1.52 27.81 -11.09
N SER A 288 1.81 28.26 -12.31
CA SER A 288 0.83 28.92 -13.18
C SER A 288 -0.18 27.94 -13.79
N HIS A 289 0.10 26.63 -13.76
CA HIS A 289 -0.78 25.63 -14.38
C HIS A 289 -1.96 25.27 -13.45
N PRO A 290 -3.22 25.27 -13.92
CA PRO A 290 -4.40 25.04 -13.10
C PRO A 290 -4.46 23.67 -12.41
N ALA A 291 -3.77 22.66 -12.95
CA ALA A 291 -3.69 21.31 -12.37
C ALA A 291 -2.85 21.22 -11.09
N VAL A 292 -1.96 22.20 -10.87
CA VAL A 292 -1.01 22.15 -9.75
C VAL A 292 -1.66 22.76 -8.50
N GLU A 293 -1.66 21.99 -7.43
CA GLU A 293 -2.16 22.42 -6.13
C GLU A 293 -1.01 22.92 -5.24
N GLN A 294 0.05 22.14 -5.14
CA GLN A 294 1.20 22.47 -4.30
C GLN A 294 2.51 22.03 -4.95
N ILE A 295 3.57 22.74 -4.66
CA ILE A 295 4.93 22.41 -5.06
C ILE A 295 5.79 22.48 -3.81
N TYR A 296 6.56 21.43 -3.57
CA TYR A 296 7.55 21.37 -2.50
C TYR A 296 8.94 21.17 -3.11
N THR A 297 9.92 21.87 -2.59
CA THR A 297 11.32 21.55 -2.83
C THR A 297 11.66 20.17 -2.24
N ASN A 298 12.79 19.59 -2.67
CA ASN A 298 13.27 18.32 -2.13
C ASN A 298 13.31 18.32 -0.58
N ALA A 299 13.89 19.37 0.02
CA ALA A 299 14.01 19.46 1.47
C ALA A 299 12.65 19.58 2.18
N GLU A 300 11.74 20.38 1.63
CA GLU A 300 10.39 20.53 2.16
C GLU A 300 9.59 19.24 2.06
N ALA A 301 9.62 18.55 0.90
CA ALA A 301 8.94 17.28 0.70
C ALA A 301 9.51 16.19 1.63
N ALA A 302 10.83 16.10 1.73
CA ALA A 302 11.52 15.16 2.62
C ALA A 302 11.16 15.38 4.09
N SER A 303 11.07 16.63 4.53
CA SER A 303 10.70 16.98 5.91
C SER A 303 9.23 16.73 6.17
N LYS A 304 8.34 17.29 5.32
CA LYS A 304 6.89 17.28 5.54
C LYS A 304 6.29 15.88 5.44
N PHE A 305 6.72 15.10 4.44
CA PHE A 305 6.15 13.79 4.15
C PHE A 305 7.05 12.64 4.61
N MET A 306 8.09 12.93 5.37
CA MET A 306 9.03 11.93 5.91
C MET A 306 9.62 11.05 4.80
N LEU A 307 10.00 11.66 3.66
CA LEU A 307 10.58 10.98 2.51
C LEU A 307 12.10 10.92 2.59
N LYS A 308 12.70 9.97 1.89
CA LYS A 308 14.14 9.86 1.73
C LYS A 308 14.63 10.81 0.63
N ALA A 309 15.30 11.90 1.02
CA ALA A 309 15.66 13.03 0.16
C ALA A 309 16.47 12.63 -1.09
N ASP A 310 17.41 11.67 -0.95
CA ASP A 310 18.24 11.18 -2.07
C ASP A 310 17.49 10.28 -3.06
N ARG A 311 16.20 9.97 -2.79
CA ARG A 311 15.34 9.14 -3.66
C ARG A 311 14.12 9.87 -4.22
N ILE A 312 14.08 11.19 -4.12
CA ILE A 312 13.04 12.05 -4.69
C ILE A 312 13.63 13.14 -5.59
N GLY A 313 12.80 13.81 -6.38
CA GLY A 313 13.21 14.87 -7.28
C GLY A 313 13.65 16.18 -6.59
N ASP A 314 14.04 17.19 -7.37
CA ASP A 314 14.27 18.56 -6.88
C ASP A 314 12.97 19.18 -6.36
N LEU A 315 11.87 18.82 -7.03
CA LEU A 315 10.54 19.24 -6.66
C LEU A 315 9.62 18.02 -6.55
N MET A 316 8.67 18.09 -5.61
CA MET A 316 7.47 17.25 -5.57
C MET A 316 6.28 18.13 -5.89
N VAL A 317 5.53 17.76 -6.93
CA VAL A 317 4.36 18.48 -7.43
C VAL A 317 3.11 17.68 -7.10
N LEU A 318 2.13 18.31 -6.47
CA LEU A 318 0.84 17.69 -6.14
C LEU A 318 -0.26 18.24 -7.04
N ALA A 319 -1.10 17.34 -7.52
CA ALA A 319 -2.25 17.66 -8.35
C ALA A 319 -3.45 18.08 -7.50
N LYS A 320 -4.28 18.98 -8.04
CA LYS A 320 -5.62 19.23 -7.51
C LYS A 320 -6.48 17.96 -7.64
N LYS A 321 -7.56 17.91 -6.87
CA LYS A 321 -8.41 16.73 -6.70
C LYS A 321 -8.82 16.05 -8.02
N ASP A 322 -9.17 16.83 -9.03
CA ASP A 322 -9.70 16.33 -10.30
C ASP A 322 -8.62 16.01 -11.35
N TYR A 323 -7.34 16.27 -11.01
CA TYR A 323 -6.21 16.11 -11.91
C TYR A 323 -5.32 14.93 -11.53
N VAL A 324 -4.65 14.40 -12.56
CA VAL A 324 -3.55 13.44 -12.44
C VAL A 324 -2.39 13.84 -13.35
N PHE A 325 -1.18 13.36 -13.03
CA PHE A 325 0.00 13.51 -13.85
C PHE A 325 0.40 12.16 -14.45
N GLY A 326 0.88 12.19 -15.68
CA GLY A 326 1.34 11.00 -16.40
C GLY A 326 2.16 11.33 -17.63
N ASP A 327 2.67 10.30 -18.30
CA ASP A 327 3.30 10.42 -19.60
C ASP A 327 2.20 10.37 -20.68
N LEU A 328 1.98 11.46 -21.42
CA LEU A 328 0.88 11.60 -22.39
C LEU A 328 1.43 11.96 -23.78
N ASP A 329 0.58 11.83 -24.81
CA ASP A 329 0.89 12.31 -26.17
C ASP A 329 0.69 13.82 -26.31
N THR A 330 -0.08 14.44 -25.43
CA THR A 330 -0.37 15.88 -25.34
C THR A 330 0.07 16.44 -23.99
N VAL A 331 0.05 17.77 -23.81
CA VAL A 331 0.32 18.36 -22.49
C VAL A 331 -0.82 18.13 -21.52
N GLU A 332 -2.06 18.26 -22.00
CA GLU A 332 -3.27 18.04 -21.22
C GLU A 332 -4.29 17.29 -22.05
N GLN A 333 -5.05 16.40 -21.41
CA GLN A 333 -6.19 15.71 -22.00
C GLN A 333 -7.27 15.41 -20.96
N ASP A 334 -8.51 15.30 -21.41
CA ASP A 334 -9.61 14.81 -20.58
C ASP A 334 -9.47 13.29 -20.39
N VAL A 335 -9.76 12.84 -19.17
CA VAL A 335 -9.74 11.42 -18.81
C VAL A 335 -10.96 11.08 -17.97
N LYS A 336 -11.31 9.80 -17.91
CA LYS A 336 -12.33 9.28 -17.00
C LYS A 336 -11.73 8.09 -16.26
N VAL A 337 -11.00 8.37 -15.19
CA VAL A 337 -10.32 7.35 -14.39
C VAL A 337 -10.60 7.57 -12.92
N ARG A 338 -10.38 6.54 -12.11
CA ARG A 338 -10.22 6.65 -10.67
C ARG A 338 -8.76 6.42 -10.36
N SER A 339 -8.17 7.27 -9.52
CA SER A 339 -6.74 7.22 -9.23
C SER A 339 -6.44 7.82 -7.85
N HIS A 340 -5.17 7.75 -7.47
CA HIS A 340 -4.63 8.10 -6.17
C HIS A 340 -3.24 8.74 -6.30
N GLY A 341 -2.53 8.95 -5.19
CA GLY A 341 -1.15 9.50 -5.22
C GLY A 341 -1.06 10.97 -4.82
N SER A 342 -2.15 11.59 -4.37
CA SER A 342 -2.21 12.98 -3.90
C SER A 342 -2.62 13.09 -2.43
N LEU A 343 -2.81 14.33 -1.93
CA LEU A 343 -3.33 14.57 -0.58
C LEU A 343 -4.81 14.19 -0.43
N HIS A 344 -5.52 14.03 -1.54
CA HIS A 344 -6.96 13.76 -1.56
C HIS A 344 -7.30 12.28 -1.32
N GLU A 345 -6.32 11.40 -1.34
CA GLU A 345 -6.46 9.96 -1.12
C GLU A 345 -5.74 9.48 0.17
N LEU A 346 -5.56 10.38 1.15
CA LEU A 346 -4.85 10.06 2.41
C LEU A 346 -5.69 9.34 3.44
N ILE A 347 -7.00 9.58 3.48
CA ILE A 347 -7.86 9.03 4.54
C ILE A 347 -8.14 7.56 4.28
N VAL A 348 -7.77 6.72 5.23
CA VAL A 348 -7.90 5.26 5.15
C VAL A 348 -8.50 4.69 6.44
N PRO A 349 -9.20 3.53 6.38
CA PRO A 349 -9.68 2.86 7.57
C PRO A 349 -8.50 2.27 8.38
N ILE A 350 -8.60 2.30 9.70
CA ILE A 350 -7.73 1.57 10.62
C ILE A 350 -8.63 0.79 11.57
N LEU A 351 -8.48 -0.54 11.58
CA LEU A 351 -9.25 -1.46 12.40
C LEU A 351 -8.33 -2.39 13.17
N CYS A 352 -8.57 -2.55 14.47
CA CYS A 352 -7.94 -3.56 15.31
C CYS A 352 -9.02 -4.37 16.03
N TYR A 353 -9.00 -5.69 15.90
CA TYR A 353 -9.96 -6.62 16.49
C TYR A 353 -9.24 -7.76 17.23
N GLY A 354 -9.88 -8.34 18.22
CA GLY A 354 -9.37 -9.46 19.00
C GLY A 354 -8.40 -9.07 20.12
N ARG A 355 -7.99 -7.80 20.16
CA ARG A 355 -7.16 -7.24 21.22
C ARG A 355 -7.58 -5.81 21.55
N LYS A 356 -7.62 -5.49 22.84
CA LYS A 356 -7.86 -4.11 23.29
C LYS A 356 -6.62 -3.27 23.03
N VAL A 357 -6.80 -2.18 22.29
CA VAL A 357 -5.76 -1.19 21.95
C VAL A 357 -6.24 0.22 22.33
N ASN A 358 -5.31 1.16 22.46
CA ASN A 358 -5.65 2.56 22.67
C ASN A 358 -5.70 3.28 21.31
N ALA A 359 -6.86 3.79 20.93
CA ALA A 359 -7.07 4.48 19.66
C ALA A 359 -6.13 5.69 19.45
N ALA A 360 -5.74 6.39 20.53
CA ALA A 360 -4.84 7.53 20.47
C ALA A 360 -3.41 7.18 19.99
N ASP A 361 -3.05 5.89 19.97
CA ASP A 361 -1.75 5.43 19.46
C ASP A 361 -1.72 5.21 17.94
N TYR A 362 -2.88 5.35 17.27
CA TYR A 362 -3.07 5.07 15.84
C TYR A 362 -3.42 6.35 15.08
N GLU A 363 -2.56 6.75 14.18
CA GLU A 363 -2.74 7.88 13.28
C GLU A 363 -2.50 7.47 11.82
N TYR A 364 -1.46 6.63 11.60
CA TYR A 364 -1.07 6.19 10.27
C TYR A 364 -1.43 4.72 10.03
N ASN A 365 -1.68 4.37 8.77
CA ASN A 365 -1.98 2.99 8.36
C ASN A 365 -0.96 1.97 8.87
N PHE A 366 0.31 2.31 8.95
CA PHE A 366 1.35 1.41 9.42
C PHE A 366 1.45 1.32 10.96
N ASP A 367 0.63 2.07 11.71
CA ASP A 367 0.54 1.90 13.16
C ASP A 367 -0.05 0.54 13.54
N ILE A 368 -0.80 -0.10 12.64
CA ILE A 368 -1.26 -1.48 12.82
C ILE A 368 -0.09 -2.45 13.08
N THR A 369 1.07 -2.21 12.49
CA THR A 369 2.29 -3.01 12.67
C THR A 369 3.29 -2.37 13.63
N ARG A 370 3.39 -1.03 13.65
CA ARG A 370 4.29 -0.28 14.53
C ARG A 370 3.93 -0.46 16.00
N ARG A 371 2.63 -0.57 16.32
CA ARG A 371 2.14 -0.76 17.70
C ARG A 371 2.00 -2.21 18.11
N PHE A 372 2.28 -3.14 17.18
CA PHE A 372 2.24 -4.56 17.49
C PHE A 372 3.42 -4.97 18.37
N ASN A 373 3.10 -5.57 19.52
CA ASN A 373 4.12 -6.09 20.42
C ASN A 373 4.40 -7.58 20.11
N PHE A 374 5.56 -7.85 19.55
CA PHE A 374 6.01 -9.21 19.19
C PHE A 374 6.31 -10.10 20.40
N ASP A 375 6.61 -9.52 21.55
CA ASP A 375 7.02 -10.23 22.76
C ASP A 375 5.86 -10.51 23.72
N ALA A 376 4.71 -9.90 23.53
CA ALA A 376 3.52 -10.15 24.36
C ALA A 376 2.85 -11.46 23.96
N ASP A 377 2.68 -12.34 24.93
CA ASP A 377 1.88 -13.58 24.82
C ASP A 377 0.37 -13.29 24.88
#